data_5f5448cdf5da41c4e162a6c780ea9bb3
#
_entry.id   5f5448cdf5da41c4e162a6c780ea9bb3
#
_cell.length_a   1.000
_cell.length_b   1.000
_cell.length_c   1.000
_cell.angle_alpha   90.00
_cell.angle_beta   90.00
_cell.angle_gamma   90.00
#
_symmetry.space_group_name_H-M   'P 1'
#
loop_
_entity.id
_entity.type
_entity.pdbx_description
1 polymer ?
#
loop_
_entity_poly.entity_id
_entity_poly.type
_entity_poly.pdbx_seq_one_letter_code
_entity_poly.pdbx_strand_id
1 'polypeptide(L)'
;EESVLSKTIVKDLKVLAKTNFLSLYNADYINKGGKEKTWTIATRKSKEALEEQFFQGKEDKMDAVVILAYHKEEKKLVAIKQFRVPLNNYVYELPAGLIDNNDDIISTVERELKEETGLKLEEVIENKIGNKLYLSPGMTDESVALVYCTCSGKISKENLEEDEDIETILLSKEDAIKILNSNERCDI
;
A
#
# COMPACT_ATOMS: atom_id res chain seq x y z
N GLU A 1 15.73 -24.32 -33.09
CA GLU A 1 16.32 -24.27 -31.73
C GLU A 1 15.70 -23.08 -31.01
N GLU A 2 14.67 -23.31 -30.19
CA GLU A 2 14.16 -22.31 -29.27
C GLU A 2 15.25 -22.08 -28.21
N SER A 3 15.84 -20.89 -28.20
CA SER A 3 16.73 -20.47 -27.16
C SER A 3 15.91 -20.45 -25.84
N VAL A 4 16.16 -21.40 -24.95
CA VAL A 4 15.69 -21.38 -23.60
C VAL A 4 16.28 -20.11 -22.95
N LEU A 5 15.51 -19.02 -22.97
CA LEU A 5 15.86 -17.80 -22.26
C LEU A 5 16.03 -18.20 -20.80
N SER A 6 17.28 -18.14 -20.31
CA SER A 6 17.56 -18.40 -18.91
C SER A 6 16.78 -17.38 -18.06
N LYS A 7 15.88 -17.90 -17.20
CA LYS A 7 15.07 -17.03 -16.31
C LYS A 7 15.97 -16.47 -15.22
N THR A 8 15.72 -15.23 -14.84
CA THR A 8 16.26 -14.66 -13.60
C THR A 8 15.71 -15.43 -12.42
N ILE A 9 16.57 -15.91 -11.53
CA ILE A 9 16.20 -16.77 -10.39
C ILE A 9 16.88 -16.27 -9.13
N VAL A 10 16.10 -15.96 -8.10
CA VAL A 10 16.61 -15.71 -6.74
C VAL A 10 17.07 -17.03 -6.13
N LYS A 11 18.23 -17.03 -5.47
CA LYS A 11 18.88 -18.21 -4.91
C LYS A 11 18.96 -18.22 -3.40
N ASP A 12 19.15 -17.06 -2.80
CA ASP A 12 19.37 -16.94 -1.36
C ASP A 12 18.91 -15.59 -0.85
N LEU A 13 18.58 -15.52 0.43
CA LEU A 13 18.17 -14.31 1.14
C LEU A 13 19.05 -14.14 2.39
N LYS A 14 19.78 -13.02 2.46
CA LYS A 14 20.65 -12.67 3.58
C LYS A 14 20.12 -11.44 4.30
N VAL A 15 19.96 -11.54 5.61
CA VAL A 15 19.56 -10.41 6.45
C VAL A 15 20.66 -9.36 6.48
N LEU A 16 20.34 -8.11 6.17
CA LEU A 16 21.23 -6.96 6.36
C LEU A 16 20.90 -6.19 7.64
N ALA A 17 19.63 -5.93 7.87
CA ALA A 17 19.14 -5.25 9.06
C ALA A 17 17.70 -5.70 9.36
N LYS A 18 17.33 -5.68 10.65
CA LYS A 18 15.98 -6.01 11.11
C LYS A 18 15.56 -5.01 12.18
N THR A 19 14.35 -4.45 12.00
CA THR A 19 13.67 -3.63 13.00
C THR A 19 12.34 -4.29 13.38
N ASN A 20 11.54 -3.65 14.23
CA ASN A 20 10.22 -4.15 14.57
C ASN A 20 9.24 -4.11 13.40
N PHE A 21 9.43 -3.16 12.46
CA PHE A 21 8.45 -2.88 11.40
C PHE A 21 8.98 -3.15 9.99
N LEU A 22 10.29 -3.10 9.81
CA LEU A 22 10.92 -3.19 8.50
C LEU A 22 12.23 -3.97 8.59
N SER A 23 12.46 -4.82 7.61
CA SER A 23 13.71 -5.56 7.45
C SER A 23 14.33 -5.28 6.09
N LEU A 24 15.66 -5.34 6.01
CA LEU A 24 16.42 -5.31 4.78
C LEU A 24 17.08 -6.65 4.53
N TYR A 25 16.93 -7.17 3.33
CA TYR A 25 17.57 -8.39 2.86
C TYR A 25 18.36 -8.15 1.59
N ASN A 26 19.47 -8.85 1.44
CA ASN A 26 20.10 -9.06 0.15
C ASN A 26 19.57 -10.35 -0.47
N ALA A 27 18.97 -10.23 -1.64
CA ALA A 27 18.58 -11.36 -2.46
C ALA A 27 19.69 -11.65 -3.48
N ASP A 28 20.39 -12.75 -3.32
CA ASP A 28 21.35 -13.21 -4.32
C ASP A 28 20.59 -13.91 -5.44
N TYR A 29 20.84 -13.54 -6.68
CA TYR A 29 20.13 -14.07 -7.84
C TYR A 29 21.03 -14.28 -9.06
N ILE A 30 20.62 -15.16 -9.95
CA ILE A 30 21.23 -15.32 -11.26
C ILE A 30 20.40 -14.57 -12.27
N ASN A 31 21.01 -13.63 -12.99
CA ASN A 31 20.34 -12.87 -14.02
C ASN A 31 20.14 -13.71 -15.31
N LYS A 32 19.37 -13.17 -16.27
CA LYS A 32 19.11 -13.84 -17.56
C LYS A 32 20.37 -14.19 -18.36
N GLY A 33 21.52 -13.58 -18.07
CA GLY A 33 22.82 -13.85 -18.70
C GLY A 33 23.68 -14.85 -17.92
N GLY A 34 23.13 -15.52 -16.87
CA GLY A 34 23.83 -16.50 -16.06
C GLY A 34 24.81 -15.91 -15.05
N LYS A 35 24.82 -14.60 -14.82
CA LYS A 35 25.72 -13.95 -13.87
C LYS A 35 25.04 -13.80 -12.50
N GLU A 36 25.81 -14.08 -11.45
CA GLU A 36 25.43 -13.82 -10.08
C GLU A 36 25.36 -12.32 -9.79
N LYS A 37 24.30 -11.90 -9.11
CA LYS A 37 23.99 -10.52 -8.73
C LYS A 37 23.32 -10.52 -7.36
N THR A 38 23.32 -9.36 -6.72
CA THR A 38 22.63 -9.14 -5.45
C THR A 38 21.70 -7.93 -5.59
N TRP A 39 20.52 -8.04 -5.02
CA TRP A 39 19.53 -6.96 -4.94
C TRP A 39 19.07 -6.75 -3.51
N THR A 40 19.06 -5.50 -3.04
CA THR A 40 18.58 -5.19 -1.69
C THR A 40 17.07 -4.97 -1.70
N ILE A 41 16.37 -5.65 -0.81
CA ILE A 41 14.91 -5.62 -0.65
C ILE A 41 14.58 -5.04 0.73
N ALA A 42 13.67 -4.06 0.77
CA ALA A 42 12.99 -3.63 2.00
C ALA A 42 11.64 -4.36 2.10
N THR A 43 11.31 -4.93 3.25
CA THR A 43 10.07 -5.69 3.42
C THR A 43 9.58 -5.67 4.86
N ARG A 44 8.26 -5.82 5.04
CA ARG A 44 7.63 -6.05 6.36
C ARG A 44 7.65 -7.53 6.76
N LYS A 45 7.92 -8.42 5.80
CA LYS A 45 7.89 -9.87 6.00
C LYS A 45 9.10 -10.37 6.75
N SER A 46 8.92 -11.46 7.49
CA SER A 46 10.04 -12.21 8.07
C SER A 46 10.82 -12.94 6.98
N LYS A 47 12.04 -13.37 7.33
CA LYS A 47 12.87 -14.17 6.42
C LYS A 47 12.15 -15.45 6.00
N GLU A 48 11.54 -16.12 6.97
CA GLU A 48 10.80 -17.36 6.76
C GLU A 48 9.65 -17.18 5.77
N ALA A 49 8.88 -16.09 5.92
CA ALA A 49 7.77 -15.78 5.02
C ALA A 49 8.24 -15.50 3.58
N LEU A 50 9.36 -14.78 3.42
CA LEU A 50 9.96 -14.56 2.10
C LEU A 50 10.51 -15.86 1.48
N GLU A 51 11.17 -16.71 2.27
CA GLU A 51 11.67 -17.99 1.79
C GLU A 51 10.54 -18.93 1.35
N GLU A 52 9.45 -18.96 2.10
CA GLU A 52 8.24 -19.72 1.72
C GLU A 52 7.65 -19.21 0.40
N GLN A 53 7.57 -17.89 0.23
CA GLN A 53 7.07 -17.27 -0.98
C GLN A 53 8.01 -17.50 -2.18
N PHE A 54 9.31 -17.28 -2.04
CA PHE A 54 10.28 -17.32 -3.13
C PHE A 54 10.64 -18.75 -3.56
N PHE A 55 10.72 -19.67 -2.60
CA PHE A 55 11.28 -20.99 -2.85
C PHE A 55 10.30 -22.16 -2.69
N GLN A 56 9.15 -21.93 -2.01
CA GLN A 56 8.17 -23.00 -1.76
C GLN A 56 6.83 -22.74 -2.44
N GLY A 57 6.68 -21.62 -3.18
CA GLY A 57 5.46 -21.29 -3.92
C GLY A 57 4.28 -20.91 -3.04
N LYS A 58 4.53 -20.49 -1.78
CA LYS A 58 3.48 -19.96 -0.93
C LYS A 58 2.94 -18.66 -1.51
N GLU A 59 1.64 -18.47 -1.43
CA GLU A 59 0.98 -17.27 -1.92
C GLU A 59 1.46 -16.04 -1.16
N ASP A 60 1.78 -14.98 -1.92
CA ASP A 60 2.09 -13.66 -1.40
C ASP A 60 0.78 -12.96 -1.00
N LYS A 61 0.56 -12.74 0.28
CA LYS A 61 -0.61 -12.01 0.79
C LYS A 61 -0.46 -10.51 0.55
N MET A 62 -1.60 -9.82 0.38
CA MET A 62 -1.61 -8.36 0.34
C MET A 62 -1.31 -7.79 1.72
N ASP A 63 -0.55 -6.69 1.75
CA ASP A 63 -0.11 -6.06 2.99
C ASP A 63 -1.12 -5.01 3.49
N ALA A 64 -1.79 -4.31 2.57
CA ALA A 64 -2.63 -3.16 2.91
C ALA A 64 -3.80 -2.97 1.93
N VAL A 65 -4.70 -2.05 2.29
CA VAL A 65 -5.73 -1.51 1.40
C VAL A 65 -5.45 -0.04 1.13
N VAL A 66 -5.81 0.43 -0.08
CA VAL A 66 -5.92 1.84 -0.45
C VAL A 66 -7.37 2.10 -0.84
N ILE A 67 -7.99 3.14 -0.28
CA ILE A 67 -9.43 3.34 -0.29
C ILE A 67 -9.79 4.53 -1.17
N LEU A 68 -10.36 4.28 -2.35
CA LEU A 68 -10.95 5.32 -3.18
C LEU A 68 -12.43 5.47 -2.79
N ALA A 69 -12.70 6.31 -1.79
CA ALA A 69 -14.03 6.54 -1.24
C ALA A 69 -14.68 7.79 -1.84
N TYR A 70 -15.94 7.65 -2.25
CA TYR A 70 -16.76 8.76 -2.73
C TYR A 70 -17.86 9.08 -1.71
N HIS A 71 -17.86 10.32 -1.20
CA HIS A 71 -18.84 10.79 -0.23
C HIS A 71 -20.17 11.10 -0.93
N LYS A 72 -21.21 10.32 -0.61
CA LYS A 72 -22.50 10.37 -1.34
C LYS A 72 -23.20 11.73 -1.27
N GLU A 73 -23.23 12.34 -0.09
CA GLU A 73 -23.95 13.60 0.17
C GLU A 73 -23.17 14.78 -0.40
N GLU A 74 -21.88 14.85 -0.15
CA GLU A 74 -21.00 15.95 -0.59
C GLU A 74 -20.60 15.83 -2.06
N LYS A 75 -20.77 14.64 -2.67
CA LYS A 75 -20.39 14.31 -4.06
C LYS A 75 -18.92 14.62 -4.35
N LYS A 76 -18.06 14.24 -3.43
CA LYS A 76 -16.62 14.50 -3.45
C LYS A 76 -15.81 13.24 -3.16
N LEU A 77 -14.58 13.22 -3.65
CA LEU A 77 -13.59 12.22 -3.31
C LEU A 77 -13.07 12.49 -1.89
N VAL A 78 -12.94 11.43 -1.11
CA VAL A 78 -12.26 11.49 0.19
C VAL A 78 -10.77 11.34 -0.05
N ALA A 79 -9.99 12.29 0.42
CA ALA A 79 -8.54 12.26 0.46
C ALA A 79 -8.07 12.60 1.86
N ILE A 80 -6.82 12.28 2.16
CA ILE A 80 -6.14 12.70 3.38
C ILE A 80 -4.88 13.49 3.03
N LYS A 81 -4.45 14.34 3.95
CA LYS A 81 -3.14 14.98 3.93
C LYS A 81 -2.41 14.53 5.19
N GLN A 82 -1.42 13.68 5.03
CA GLN A 82 -0.70 13.02 6.13
C GLN A 82 0.76 13.42 6.15
N PHE A 83 1.33 13.60 7.36
CA PHE A 83 2.77 13.78 7.52
C PHE A 83 3.49 12.45 7.33
N ARG A 84 4.38 12.40 6.33
CA ARG A 84 5.21 11.22 6.07
C ARG A 84 6.65 11.46 6.47
N VAL A 85 7.08 10.80 7.54
CA VAL A 85 8.44 10.92 8.11
C VAL A 85 9.55 10.75 7.06
N PRO A 86 9.49 9.76 6.14
CA PRO A 86 10.53 9.60 5.11
C PRO A 86 10.69 10.81 4.18
N LEU A 87 9.64 11.61 4.02
CA LEU A 87 9.65 12.82 3.18
C LEU A 87 9.82 14.10 4.00
N ASN A 88 9.76 13.99 5.35
CA ASN A 88 9.73 15.12 6.28
C ASN A 88 8.74 16.20 5.83
N ASN A 89 7.56 15.77 5.37
CA ASN A 89 6.54 16.66 4.81
C ASN A 89 5.19 15.99 4.72
N TYR A 90 4.16 16.82 4.49
CA TYR A 90 2.81 16.35 4.21
C TYR A 90 2.66 15.89 2.76
N VAL A 91 1.83 14.87 2.58
CA VAL A 91 1.52 14.25 1.29
C VAL A 91 0.00 14.11 1.15
N TYR A 92 -0.53 14.38 -0.03
CA TYR A 92 -1.91 14.06 -0.36
C TYR A 92 -2.00 12.59 -0.76
N GLU A 93 -2.88 11.88 -0.11
CA GLU A 93 -3.04 10.43 -0.26
C GLU A 93 -4.51 10.04 -0.26
N LEU A 94 -4.80 8.83 -0.68
CA LEU A 94 -6.07 8.18 -0.35
C LEU A 94 -5.97 7.55 1.03
N PRO A 95 -7.06 7.43 1.80
CA PRO A 95 -7.05 6.66 3.04
C PRO A 95 -6.54 5.25 2.80
N ALA A 96 -5.70 4.74 3.69
CA ALA A 96 -5.02 3.46 3.51
C ALA A 96 -4.58 2.87 4.84
N GLY A 97 -4.58 1.55 4.96
CA GLY A 97 -4.05 0.91 6.16
C GLY A 97 -3.70 -0.56 5.99
N LEU A 98 -2.98 -1.09 6.94
CA LEU A 98 -2.51 -2.46 6.93
C LEU A 98 -3.65 -3.46 7.18
N ILE A 99 -3.60 -4.58 6.49
CA ILE A 99 -4.52 -5.70 6.72
C ILE A 99 -3.98 -6.52 7.89
N ASP A 100 -4.69 -6.49 9.01
CA ASP A 100 -4.35 -7.29 10.17
C ASP A 100 -4.59 -8.79 9.94
N ASN A 101 -3.89 -9.63 10.71
CA ASN A 101 -3.90 -11.09 10.50
C ASN A 101 -5.29 -11.75 10.53
N ASN A 102 -6.29 -11.10 11.11
CA ASN A 102 -7.65 -11.62 11.26
C ASN A 102 -8.68 -10.86 10.41
N ASP A 103 -8.27 -9.82 9.71
CA ASP A 103 -9.15 -8.99 8.89
C ASP A 103 -9.17 -9.45 7.43
N ASP A 104 -10.30 -9.27 6.79
CA ASP A 104 -10.41 -9.30 5.33
C ASP A 104 -10.31 -7.87 4.76
N ILE A 105 -10.29 -7.76 3.44
CA ILE A 105 -10.19 -6.47 2.75
C ILE A 105 -11.31 -5.52 3.14
N ILE A 106 -12.55 -6.01 3.24
CA ILE A 106 -13.73 -5.16 3.49
C ILE A 106 -13.75 -4.65 4.92
N SER A 107 -13.47 -5.51 5.90
CA SER A 107 -13.38 -5.12 7.31
C SER A 107 -12.24 -4.13 7.55
N THR A 108 -11.10 -4.30 6.88
CA THR A 108 -9.99 -3.33 6.91
C THR A 108 -10.41 -1.99 6.33
N VAL A 109 -11.10 -1.97 5.18
CA VAL A 109 -11.60 -0.70 4.58
C VAL A 109 -12.56 0.01 5.52
N GLU A 110 -13.49 -0.70 6.16
CA GLU A 110 -14.45 -0.12 7.10
C GLU A 110 -13.74 0.49 8.32
N ARG A 111 -12.78 -0.23 8.88
CA ARG A 111 -11.99 0.21 10.04
C ARG A 111 -11.15 1.44 9.70
N GLU A 112 -10.31 1.38 8.67
CA GLU A 112 -9.39 2.45 8.30
C GLU A 112 -10.12 3.73 7.86
N LEU A 113 -11.19 3.60 7.06
CA LEU A 113 -11.99 4.74 6.67
C LEU A 113 -12.58 5.47 7.89
N LYS A 114 -13.02 4.72 8.89
CA LYS A 114 -13.54 5.28 10.13
C LYS A 114 -12.44 5.89 11.01
N GLU A 115 -11.30 5.23 11.15
CA GLU A 115 -10.19 5.68 11.99
C GLU A 115 -9.58 6.97 11.43
N GLU A 116 -9.18 6.99 10.17
CA GLU A 116 -8.50 8.13 9.56
C GLU A 116 -9.44 9.31 9.25
N THR A 117 -10.73 9.06 8.98
CA THR A 117 -11.63 10.11 8.47
C THR A 117 -12.88 10.35 9.30
N GLY A 118 -13.26 9.42 10.17
CA GLY A 118 -14.54 9.43 10.89
C GLY A 118 -15.76 9.05 10.03
N LEU A 119 -15.55 8.78 8.73
CA LEU A 119 -16.64 8.47 7.80
C LEU A 119 -17.06 7.01 7.91
N LYS A 120 -18.30 6.74 7.50
CA LYS A 120 -18.89 5.41 7.52
C LYS A 120 -18.90 4.83 6.10
N LEU A 121 -18.40 3.59 5.96
CA LEU A 121 -18.53 2.82 4.75
C LEU A 121 -20.01 2.52 4.45
N GLU A 122 -20.48 2.78 3.23
CA GLU A 122 -21.84 2.49 2.80
C GLU A 122 -21.90 1.30 1.84
N GLU A 123 -21.03 1.28 0.85
CA GLU A 123 -21.02 0.25 -0.19
C GLU A 123 -19.65 0.09 -0.79
N VAL A 124 -19.18 -1.14 -0.90
CA VAL A 124 -17.98 -1.48 -1.68
C VAL A 124 -18.43 -1.87 -3.09
N ILE A 125 -17.74 -1.29 -4.09
CA ILE A 125 -18.01 -1.61 -5.50
C ILE A 125 -17.21 -2.87 -5.85
N GLU A 126 -17.80 -4.05 -5.63
CA GLU A 126 -17.12 -5.35 -5.71
C GLU A 126 -16.40 -5.61 -7.04
N ASN A 127 -16.97 -5.20 -8.17
CA ASN A 127 -16.32 -5.35 -9.48
C ASN A 127 -15.15 -4.39 -9.71
N LYS A 128 -14.83 -3.57 -8.74
CA LYS A 128 -13.72 -2.60 -8.73
C LYS A 128 -12.83 -2.74 -7.50
N ILE A 129 -12.84 -3.88 -6.85
CA ILE A 129 -11.75 -4.24 -5.95
C ILE A 129 -10.57 -4.55 -6.86
N GLY A 130 -9.53 -3.73 -6.78
CA GLY A 130 -8.33 -3.87 -7.59
C GLY A 130 -7.61 -5.17 -7.26
N ASN A 131 -6.97 -5.73 -8.27
CA ASN A 131 -6.01 -6.81 -8.07
C ASN A 131 -4.85 -6.30 -7.20
N LYS A 132 -4.04 -7.21 -6.70
CA LYS A 132 -2.80 -6.90 -5.99
C LYS A 132 -1.94 -5.91 -6.80
N LEU A 133 -1.72 -4.73 -6.24
CA LEU A 133 -0.87 -3.69 -6.81
C LEU A 133 0.39 -3.54 -5.97
N TYR A 134 1.54 -3.45 -6.60
CA TYR A 134 2.81 -3.22 -5.91
C TYR A 134 3.17 -1.74 -5.96
N LEU A 135 3.52 -1.14 -4.82
CA LEU A 135 3.77 0.29 -4.71
C LEU A 135 5.13 0.70 -5.30
N SER A 136 6.19 -0.02 -4.98
CA SER A 136 7.54 0.26 -5.48
C SER A 136 8.35 -1.03 -5.69
N PRO A 137 8.02 -1.86 -6.70
CA PRO A 137 8.55 -3.22 -6.84
C PRO A 137 10.06 -3.29 -7.13
N GLY A 138 10.70 -2.16 -7.40
CA GLY A 138 12.17 -2.06 -7.48
C GLY A 138 12.87 -1.97 -6.12
N MET A 139 12.15 -1.73 -5.04
CA MET A 139 12.71 -1.52 -3.71
C MET A 139 12.06 -2.41 -2.64
N THR A 140 10.76 -2.60 -2.73
CA THR A 140 9.95 -3.33 -1.74
C THR A 140 8.98 -4.28 -2.42
N ASP A 141 8.57 -5.31 -1.70
CA ASP A 141 7.51 -6.23 -2.09
C ASP A 141 6.13 -5.81 -1.55
N GLU A 142 6.03 -4.62 -0.98
CA GLU A 142 4.76 -4.10 -0.43
C GLU A 142 3.68 -4.02 -1.48
N SER A 143 2.53 -4.61 -1.16
CA SER A 143 1.40 -4.73 -2.07
C SER A 143 0.09 -4.31 -1.42
N VAL A 144 -0.80 -3.73 -2.21
CA VAL A 144 -2.09 -3.20 -1.75
C VAL A 144 -3.25 -3.67 -2.62
N ALA A 145 -4.43 -3.73 -2.01
CA ALA A 145 -5.69 -3.77 -2.74
C ALA A 145 -6.24 -2.34 -2.89
N LEU A 146 -6.46 -1.88 -4.11
CA LEU A 146 -7.21 -0.65 -4.34
C LEU A 146 -8.71 -0.95 -4.32
N VAL A 147 -9.43 -0.36 -3.37
CA VAL A 147 -10.85 -0.61 -3.14
C VAL A 147 -11.66 0.65 -3.43
N TYR A 148 -12.64 0.51 -4.32
CA TYR A 148 -13.58 1.58 -4.64
C TYR A 148 -14.84 1.43 -3.79
N CYS A 149 -15.22 2.49 -3.10
CA CYS A 149 -16.40 2.46 -2.23
C CYS A 149 -17.14 3.79 -2.19
N THR A 150 -18.30 3.77 -1.57
CA THR A 150 -19.02 4.98 -1.18
C THR A 150 -19.08 5.09 0.33
N CYS A 151 -19.13 6.31 0.82
CA CYS A 151 -19.20 6.62 2.23
C CYS A 151 -20.17 7.76 2.53
N SER A 152 -20.48 7.93 3.81
CA SER A 152 -21.35 8.99 4.34
C SER A 152 -20.88 9.45 5.71
N GLY A 153 -21.54 10.47 6.26
CA GLY A 153 -21.32 10.94 7.62
C GLY A 153 -20.51 12.24 7.68
N LYS A 154 -19.96 12.52 8.84
CA LYS A 154 -19.16 13.72 9.10
C LYS A 154 -17.72 13.37 9.39
N ILE A 155 -16.80 14.14 8.82
CA ILE A 155 -15.39 14.05 9.15
C ILE A 155 -15.18 14.24 10.65
N SER A 156 -14.39 13.36 11.26
CA SER A 156 -14.00 13.42 12.66
C SER A 156 -12.57 12.94 12.84
N LYS A 157 -11.85 13.52 13.78
CA LYS A 157 -10.50 13.12 14.18
C LYS A 157 -10.49 12.30 15.48
N GLU A 158 -11.64 11.93 16.01
CA GLU A 158 -11.78 11.27 17.32
C GLU A 158 -11.16 9.87 17.38
N ASN A 159 -10.98 9.23 16.23
CA ASN A 159 -10.46 7.87 16.13
C ASN A 159 -9.00 7.81 15.66
N LEU A 160 -8.35 8.96 15.39
CA LEU A 160 -6.94 9.00 15.00
C LEU A 160 -6.05 8.48 16.14
N GLU A 161 -5.04 7.70 15.79
CA GLU A 161 -4.00 7.29 16.72
C GLU A 161 -3.08 8.47 17.08
N GLU A 162 -2.36 8.34 18.21
CA GLU A 162 -1.48 9.41 18.74
C GLU A 162 -0.39 9.81 17.75
N ASP A 163 0.10 8.86 16.96
CA ASP A 163 1.18 9.05 15.98
C ASP A 163 0.65 9.47 14.59
N GLU A 164 -0.67 9.61 14.41
CA GLU A 164 -1.29 9.95 13.14
C GLU A 164 -1.55 11.46 13.03
N ASP A 165 -0.74 12.12 12.21
CA ASP A 165 -0.95 13.51 11.82
C ASP A 165 -1.64 13.58 10.46
N ILE A 166 -2.97 13.45 10.50
CA ILE A 166 -3.86 13.34 9.34
C ILE A 166 -4.89 14.46 9.31
N GLU A 167 -5.09 15.04 8.14
CA GLU A 167 -6.19 15.93 7.81
C GLU A 167 -7.04 15.33 6.69
N THR A 168 -8.32 15.04 6.97
CA THR A 168 -9.28 14.56 5.97
C THR A 168 -9.81 15.70 5.11
N ILE A 169 -9.82 15.50 3.82
CA ILE A 169 -10.21 16.51 2.81
C ILE A 169 -11.23 15.91 1.85
N LEU A 170 -12.29 16.65 1.56
CA LEU A 170 -13.25 16.31 0.52
C LEU A 170 -12.91 17.11 -0.76
N LEU A 171 -12.46 16.41 -1.79
CA LEU A 171 -12.01 17.01 -3.04
C LEU A 171 -13.09 16.94 -4.12
N SER A 172 -13.43 18.08 -4.68
CA SER A 172 -14.10 18.12 -5.98
C SER A 172 -13.14 17.64 -7.08
N LYS A 173 -13.66 17.33 -8.26
CA LYS A 173 -12.81 17.01 -9.42
C LYS A 173 -11.83 18.16 -9.74
N GLU A 174 -12.32 19.39 -9.64
CA GLU A 174 -11.54 20.61 -9.90
C GLU A 174 -10.41 20.76 -8.88
N ASP A 175 -10.67 20.47 -7.60
CA ASP A 175 -9.65 20.54 -6.54
C ASP A 175 -8.59 19.47 -6.73
N ALA A 176 -8.98 18.23 -7.04
CA ALA A 176 -8.04 17.15 -7.34
C ALA A 176 -7.13 17.50 -8.54
N ILE A 177 -7.70 18.08 -9.61
CA ILE A 177 -6.93 18.53 -10.78
C ILE A 177 -5.95 19.64 -10.39
N LYS A 178 -6.36 20.60 -9.55
CA LYS A 178 -5.46 21.68 -9.07
C LYS A 178 -4.29 21.11 -8.28
N ILE A 179 -4.53 20.16 -7.37
CA ILE A 179 -3.48 19.49 -6.58
C ILE A 179 -2.51 18.78 -7.52
N LEU A 180 -2.99 17.97 -8.46
CA LEU A 180 -2.17 17.23 -9.41
C LEU A 180 -1.34 18.13 -10.35
N ASN A 181 -1.80 19.35 -10.61
CA ASN A 181 -1.09 20.35 -11.43
C ASN A 181 -0.24 21.32 -10.59
N SER A 182 -0.18 21.15 -9.28
CA SER A 182 0.60 21.97 -8.38
C SER A 182 1.97 21.33 -8.07
N ASN A 183 2.73 21.95 -7.16
CA ASN A 183 3.95 21.37 -6.61
C ASN A 183 3.70 20.60 -5.30
N GLU A 184 2.45 20.31 -4.98
CA GLU A 184 2.09 19.52 -3.82
C GLU A 184 2.57 18.07 -3.99
N ARG A 185 2.90 17.42 -2.88
CA ARG A 185 3.29 16.01 -2.89
C ARG A 185 2.04 15.15 -2.87
N CYS A 186 1.99 14.21 -3.79
CA CYS A 186 0.91 13.22 -3.87
C CYS A 186 1.50 11.82 -3.86
N ASP A 187 0.84 10.91 -3.18
CA ASP A 187 1.04 9.46 -3.36
C ASP A 187 0.23 8.97 -4.57
N ILE A 188 0.60 7.82 -5.11
CA ILE A 188 -0.04 7.19 -6.27
C ILE A 188 -1.13 6.23 -5.87
#